data_e0e8e862492b7165a3edd9cce075b874
#
_entry.id   e0e8e862492b7165a3edd9cce075b874
#
_cell.length_a   1.000
_cell.length_b   1.000
_cell.length_c   1.000
_cell.angle_alpha   90.00
_cell.angle_beta   90.00
_cell.angle_gamma   90.00
#
_symmetry.space_group_name_H-M   'P 1'
#
loop_
_entity.id
_entity.type
_entity.pdbx_description
1 polymer ?
#
loop_
_entity_poly.entity_id
_entity_poly.type
_entity_poly.pdbx_seq_one_letter_code
_entity_poly.pdbx_strand_id
1 'polypeptide(L)'
;MKDGICCVVKNTGFQGRWQILQKEPMIVCDTAHNEAALKEVISQLKTFDNSNLHFIIGFSNDKNLENISTIFPSNSKYYFVQSEVGRARNAKEVRDVFKSNNRKGDYFKSIKETINYVRGICNKNDIIFIGGSTFVVSEIFDQFLD
;
A
#
# COMPACT_ATOMS: atom_id res chain seq x y z
N MET A 1 -2.30 7.84 22.01
CA MET A 1 -2.65 7.90 20.62
C MET A 1 -2.35 6.64 19.85
N LYS A 2 -1.19 6.05 20.08
CA LYS A 2 -0.93 4.72 19.50
C LYS A 2 -1.97 3.71 19.96
N ASP A 3 -2.28 3.74 21.24
CA ASP A 3 -3.24 2.80 21.82
C ASP A 3 -4.63 3.00 21.22
N GLY A 4 -5.00 4.25 20.95
CA GLY A 4 -6.27 4.54 20.33
C GLY A 4 -6.39 3.93 18.94
N ILE A 5 -5.32 4.01 18.15
CA ILE A 5 -5.31 3.44 16.81
C ILE A 5 -5.42 1.93 16.87
N CYS A 6 -4.64 1.30 17.71
CA CYS A 6 -4.69 -0.14 17.87
C CYS A 6 -6.05 -0.61 18.38
N CYS A 7 -6.64 0.13 19.31
CA CYS A 7 -7.95 -0.22 19.84
C CYS A 7 -9.05 -0.12 18.80
N VAL A 8 -8.97 0.90 17.94
CA VAL A 8 -9.95 1.04 16.86
C VAL A 8 -9.91 -0.16 15.93
N VAL A 9 -8.72 -0.58 15.53
CA VAL A 9 -8.56 -1.75 14.67
C VAL A 9 -9.13 -3.01 15.32
N LYS A 10 -8.84 -3.22 16.60
CA LYS A 10 -9.29 -4.41 17.31
C LYS A 10 -10.79 -4.39 17.60
N ASN A 11 -11.30 -3.24 18.01
CA ASN A 11 -12.67 -3.16 18.53
C ASN A 11 -13.73 -3.09 17.45
N THR A 12 -13.43 -2.47 16.33
CA THR A 12 -14.44 -2.29 15.28
C THR A 12 -14.54 -3.48 14.34
N GLY A 13 -13.50 -4.31 14.27
CA GLY A 13 -13.46 -5.38 13.29
C GLY A 13 -13.27 -4.90 11.86
N PHE A 14 -13.19 -3.60 11.66
CA PHE A 14 -12.93 -3.00 10.34
C PHE A 14 -11.46 -2.78 10.17
N GLN A 15 -10.79 -3.79 9.69
CA GLN A 15 -9.36 -3.69 9.43
C GLN A 15 -9.13 -3.37 7.97
N GLY A 16 -8.19 -2.45 7.71
CA GLY A 16 -7.75 -2.17 6.37
C GLY A 16 -8.55 -1.13 5.61
N ARG A 17 -9.42 -0.37 6.28
CA ARG A 17 -10.15 0.75 5.66
C ARG A 17 -9.58 2.04 6.22
N TRP A 18 -8.61 2.63 5.49
CA TRP A 18 -7.92 3.84 5.92
C TRP A 18 -7.40 3.73 7.36
N GLN A 19 -6.59 2.73 7.59
CA GLN A 19 -6.01 2.47 8.91
C GLN A 19 -4.63 3.10 9.00
N ILE A 20 -4.44 3.99 9.98
CA ILE A 20 -3.13 4.59 10.22
C ILE A 20 -2.39 3.68 11.20
N LEU A 21 -1.31 3.09 10.72
CA LEU A 21 -0.52 2.14 11.50
C LEU A 21 0.63 2.81 12.25
N GLN A 22 1.08 3.94 11.73
CA GLN A 22 2.20 4.69 12.30
C GLN A 22 2.06 6.14 11.88
N LYS A 23 2.50 7.08 12.73
CA LYS A 23 2.33 8.51 12.45
C LYS A 23 3.52 9.17 11.78
N GLU A 24 4.75 8.76 12.09
CA GLU A 24 5.95 9.41 11.56
C GLU A 24 7.02 8.37 11.22
N PRO A 25 7.24 8.08 9.94
CA PRO A 25 6.42 8.54 8.83
C PRO A 25 5.04 7.92 8.90
N MET A 26 4.06 8.59 8.33
CA MET A 26 2.71 8.07 8.36
C MET A 26 2.61 6.82 7.48
N ILE A 27 2.14 5.74 8.08
CA ILE A 27 1.88 4.50 7.36
C ILE A 27 0.39 4.25 7.41
N VAL A 28 -0.23 4.23 6.25
CA VAL A 28 -1.66 4.00 6.15
C VAL A 28 -1.92 2.81 5.22
N CYS A 29 -2.89 1.99 5.57
CA CYS A 29 -3.28 0.89 4.70
C CYS A 29 -4.77 0.95 4.40
N ASP A 30 -5.15 0.35 3.28
CA ASP A 30 -6.54 0.28 2.85
C ASP A 30 -6.71 -0.92 1.93
N THR A 31 -7.82 -1.64 2.12
CA THR A 31 -8.12 -2.83 1.33
C THR A 31 -8.74 -2.52 -0.03
N ALA A 32 -8.81 -1.26 -0.42
CA ALA A 32 -9.31 -0.88 -1.74
C ALA A 32 -8.63 -1.71 -2.83
N HIS A 33 -9.42 -2.32 -3.69
CA HIS A 33 -8.90 -3.22 -4.71
C HIS A 33 -9.56 -3.08 -6.07
N ASN A 34 -10.52 -2.16 -6.21
CA ASN A 34 -11.13 -1.84 -7.50
C ASN A 34 -10.85 -0.39 -7.86
N GLU A 35 -11.12 -0.03 -9.10
CA GLU A 35 -10.77 1.29 -9.60
C GLU A 35 -11.43 2.42 -8.81
N ALA A 36 -12.72 2.29 -8.50
CA ALA A 36 -13.45 3.34 -7.80
C ALA A 36 -12.89 3.57 -6.41
N ALA A 37 -12.66 2.50 -5.66
CA ALA A 37 -12.14 2.59 -4.30
C ALA A 37 -10.71 3.13 -4.29
N LEU A 38 -9.88 2.70 -5.24
CA LEU A 38 -8.51 3.18 -5.33
C LEU A 38 -8.46 4.67 -5.68
N LYS A 39 -9.35 5.14 -6.53
CA LYS A 39 -9.41 6.57 -6.85
C LYS A 39 -9.71 7.40 -5.61
N GLU A 40 -10.62 6.94 -4.76
CA GLU A 40 -10.94 7.65 -3.52
C GLU A 40 -9.75 7.71 -2.58
N VAL A 41 -9.08 6.57 -2.40
CA VAL A 41 -7.91 6.49 -1.52
C VAL A 41 -6.81 7.43 -2.01
N ILE A 42 -6.51 7.38 -3.29
CA ILE A 42 -5.47 8.21 -3.87
C ILE A 42 -5.81 9.70 -3.77
N SER A 43 -7.07 10.05 -3.99
CA SER A 43 -7.52 11.44 -3.81
C SER A 43 -7.26 11.91 -2.39
N GLN A 44 -7.55 11.05 -1.42
CA GLN A 44 -7.32 11.39 -0.02
C GLN A 44 -5.83 11.54 0.29
N LEU A 45 -5.00 10.66 -0.26
CA LEU A 45 -3.55 10.77 -0.09
C LEU A 45 -3.00 12.07 -0.66
N LYS A 46 -3.55 12.52 -1.76
CA LYS A 46 -3.09 13.75 -2.40
C LYS A 46 -3.43 15.02 -1.62
N THR A 47 -4.30 14.94 -0.61
CA THR A 47 -4.59 16.09 0.23
C THR A 47 -3.46 16.42 1.21
N PHE A 48 -2.51 15.51 1.39
CA PHE A 48 -1.37 15.75 2.27
C PHE A 48 -0.26 16.44 1.49
N ASP A 49 -0.24 17.76 1.56
CA ASP A 49 0.73 18.58 0.85
C ASP A 49 2.16 18.38 1.37
N ASN A 50 3.11 18.54 0.47
CA ASN A 50 4.54 18.50 0.81
C ASN A 50 5.05 17.14 1.28
N SER A 51 4.28 16.08 1.03
CA SER A 51 4.70 14.73 1.38
C SER A 51 5.06 13.95 0.12
N ASN A 52 6.12 13.17 0.20
CA ASN A 52 6.40 12.19 -0.84
C ASN A 52 5.58 10.96 -0.56
N LEU A 53 4.95 10.43 -1.59
CA LEU A 53 4.11 9.24 -1.46
C LEU A 53 4.91 8.00 -1.86
N HIS A 54 4.88 7.01 -0.99
CA HIS A 54 5.48 5.70 -1.23
C HIS A 54 4.35 4.68 -1.25
N PHE A 55 4.27 3.92 -2.32
CA PHE A 55 3.21 2.91 -2.48
C PHE A 55 3.80 1.51 -2.40
N ILE A 56 3.45 0.78 -1.37
CA ILE A 56 3.75 -0.65 -1.25
C ILE A 56 2.48 -1.37 -1.65
N ILE A 57 2.45 -1.91 -2.86
CA ILE A 57 1.20 -2.42 -3.44
C ILE A 57 1.38 -3.78 -4.08
N GLY A 58 0.31 -4.57 -3.99
CA GLY A 58 0.23 -5.86 -4.66
C GLY A 58 -1.23 -6.10 -5.05
N PHE A 59 -1.45 -6.97 -6.02
CA PHE A 59 -2.78 -7.17 -6.58
C PHE A 59 -3.09 -8.64 -6.79
N SER A 60 -4.38 -8.95 -6.85
CA SER A 60 -4.86 -10.28 -7.20
C SER A 60 -4.77 -10.52 -8.71
N ASN A 61 -4.72 -11.79 -9.10
CA ASN A 61 -4.59 -12.17 -10.51
C ASN A 61 -5.72 -11.70 -11.40
N ASP A 62 -6.90 -11.48 -10.85
CA ASP A 62 -8.10 -11.12 -11.60
C ASP A 62 -8.24 -9.62 -11.89
N LYS A 63 -7.25 -8.80 -11.53
CA LYS A 63 -7.36 -7.35 -11.69
C LYS A 63 -6.85 -6.89 -13.04
N ASN A 64 -7.49 -5.85 -13.58
CA ASN A 64 -7.05 -5.19 -14.80
C ASN A 64 -5.98 -4.15 -14.44
N LEU A 65 -4.73 -4.57 -14.47
CA LEU A 65 -3.61 -3.72 -14.04
C LEU A 65 -3.36 -2.55 -14.98
N GLU A 66 -3.69 -2.70 -16.26
CA GLU A 66 -3.51 -1.59 -17.21
C GLU A 66 -4.33 -0.37 -16.78
N ASN A 67 -5.59 -0.60 -16.44
CA ASN A 67 -6.44 0.50 -15.98
C ASN A 67 -6.07 0.97 -14.58
N ILE A 68 -5.79 0.03 -13.70
CA ILE A 68 -5.45 0.36 -12.31
C ILE A 68 -4.18 1.19 -12.23
N SER A 69 -3.16 0.84 -13.00
CA SER A 69 -1.88 1.54 -12.94
C SER A 69 -2.00 3.03 -13.29
N THR A 70 -2.92 3.38 -14.18
CA THR A 70 -3.08 4.79 -14.57
C THR A 70 -3.77 5.64 -13.52
N ILE A 71 -4.39 5.01 -12.52
CA ILE A 71 -5.03 5.73 -11.41
C ILE A 71 -3.97 6.30 -10.45
N PHE A 72 -2.87 5.60 -10.31
CA PHE A 72 -1.80 5.99 -9.40
C PHE A 72 -0.98 7.15 -9.96
N PRO A 73 -0.49 8.05 -9.10
CA PRO A 73 0.30 9.19 -9.60
C PRO A 73 1.64 8.75 -10.19
N SER A 74 2.08 9.44 -11.24
CA SER A 74 3.33 9.09 -11.92
C SER A 74 4.58 9.58 -11.20
N ASN A 75 4.42 10.52 -10.28
CA ASN A 75 5.56 11.13 -9.59
C ASN A 75 5.80 10.58 -8.19
N SER A 76 5.26 9.41 -7.91
CA SER A 76 5.43 8.76 -6.61
C SER A 76 6.43 7.62 -6.70
N LYS A 77 6.74 7.03 -5.56
CA LYS A 77 7.65 5.90 -5.48
C LYS A 77 6.89 4.61 -5.25
N TYR A 78 7.27 3.56 -5.96
CA TYR A 78 6.53 2.31 -5.96
C TYR A 78 7.38 1.13 -5.54
N TYR A 79 6.78 0.26 -4.75
CA TYR A 79 7.41 -0.98 -4.25
C TYR A 79 6.38 -2.08 -4.43
N PHE A 80 6.62 -2.97 -5.39
CA PHE A 80 5.63 -3.97 -5.75
C PHE A 80 5.86 -5.24 -4.97
N VAL A 81 4.83 -5.72 -4.32
CA VAL A 81 4.91 -6.90 -3.45
C VAL A 81 3.90 -7.94 -3.87
N GLN A 82 4.03 -9.11 -3.29
CA GLN A 82 3.20 -10.24 -3.60
C GLN A 82 2.82 -10.93 -2.30
N SER A 83 1.53 -11.07 -2.08
CA SER A 83 1.04 -11.81 -0.92
C SER A 83 1.40 -13.29 -1.06
N GLU A 84 1.61 -13.95 0.06
CA GLU A 84 1.88 -15.39 0.07
C GLU A 84 0.64 -16.23 -0.24
N VAL A 85 -0.52 -15.61 -0.23
CA VAL A 85 -1.78 -16.29 -0.50
C VAL A 85 -1.97 -16.46 -2.00
N GLY A 86 -2.46 -17.61 -2.41
CA GLY A 86 -2.38 -18.14 -3.76
C GLY A 86 -3.06 -17.44 -4.91
N ARG A 87 -3.71 -16.29 -4.72
CA ARG A 87 -4.30 -15.54 -5.83
C ARG A 87 -3.53 -14.28 -6.17
N ALA A 88 -2.37 -14.14 -5.59
CA ALA A 88 -1.56 -12.95 -5.78
C ALA A 88 -0.94 -12.92 -7.16
N ARG A 89 -1.00 -11.75 -7.78
CA ARG A 89 -0.29 -11.50 -9.03
C ARG A 89 1.19 -11.43 -8.76
N ASN A 90 1.99 -11.98 -9.63
CA ASN A 90 3.43 -11.94 -9.50
C ASN A 90 3.91 -10.48 -9.43
N ALA A 91 4.74 -10.15 -8.44
CA ALA A 91 5.17 -8.78 -8.20
C ALA A 91 5.95 -8.21 -9.38
N LYS A 92 6.74 -9.04 -10.06
CA LYS A 92 7.48 -8.60 -11.24
C LYS A 92 6.55 -8.22 -12.37
N GLU A 93 5.45 -8.97 -12.57
CA GLU A 93 4.47 -8.65 -13.58
C GLU A 93 3.79 -7.32 -13.27
N VAL A 94 3.45 -7.08 -11.99
CA VAL A 94 2.84 -5.82 -11.58
C VAL A 94 3.81 -4.68 -11.87
N ARG A 95 5.08 -4.86 -11.51
CA ARG A 95 6.12 -3.87 -11.78
C ARG A 95 6.18 -3.53 -13.27
N ASP A 96 6.14 -4.55 -14.13
CA ASP A 96 6.26 -4.35 -15.57
C ASP A 96 5.09 -3.56 -16.14
N VAL A 97 3.85 -3.86 -15.69
CA VAL A 97 2.68 -3.11 -16.14
C VAL A 97 2.74 -1.66 -15.67
N PHE A 98 3.07 -1.43 -14.41
CA PHE A 98 3.17 -0.07 -13.89
C PHE A 98 4.28 0.71 -14.60
N LYS A 99 5.40 0.05 -14.89
CA LYS A 99 6.50 0.69 -15.60
C LYS A 99 6.10 1.11 -17.01
N SER A 100 5.32 0.29 -17.71
CA SER A 100 4.88 0.62 -19.06
C SER A 100 3.92 1.82 -19.07
N ASN A 101 3.35 2.16 -17.92
CA ASN A 101 2.47 3.31 -17.76
C ASN A 101 3.14 4.43 -16.96
N ASN A 102 4.46 4.48 -16.97
CA ASN A 102 5.28 5.53 -16.35
C ASN A 102 5.21 5.59 -14.82
N ARG A 103 4.92 4.47 -14.17
CA ARG A 103 5.00 4.34 -12.73
C ARG A 103 6.12 3.36 -12.41
N LYS A 104 7.29 3.90 -12.13
CA LYS A 104 8.51 3.10 -11.96
C LYS A 104 8.76 2.71 -10.51
N GLY A 105 9.23 1.49 -10.32
CA GLY A 105 9.57 0.99 -9.00
C GLY A 105 10.20 -0.38 -9.09
N ASP A 106 10.55 -0.92 -7.94
CA ASP A 106 11.14 -2.25 -7.84
C ASP A 106 10.16 -3.24 -7.27
N TYR A 107 10.42 -4.52 -7.48
CA TYR A 107 9.61 -5.56 -6.87
C TYR A 107 10.38 -6.26 -5.77
N PHE A 108 9.65 -6.78 -4.80
CA PHE A 108 10.22 -7.39 -3.60
C PHE A 108 9.49 -8.69 -3.30
N LYS A 109 10.18 -9.61 -2.67
CA LYS A 109 9.60 -10.91 -2.33
C LYS A 109 8.80 -10.90 -1.03
N SER A 110 9.20 -10.07 -0.08
CA SER A 110 8.59 -10.05 1.25
C SER A 110 7.97 -8.70 1.55
N ILE A 111 6.71 -8.72 1.98
CA ILE A 111 6.03 -7.49 2.39
C ILE A 111 6.71 -6.90 3.61
N LYS A 112 7.06 -7.73 4.57
CA LYS A 112 7.73 -7.28 5.80
C LYS A 112 9.05 -6.59 5.50
N GLU A 113 9.87 -7.22 4.67
CA GLU A 113 11.16 -6.64 4.30
C GLU A 113 10.99 -5.33 3.56
N THR A 114 9.98 -5.25 2.71
CA THR A 114 9.69 -4.04 1.96
C THR A 114 9.32 -2.90 2.90
N ILE A 115 8.46 -3.16 3.87
CA ILE A 115 8.06 -2.14 4.83
C ILE A 115 9.27 -1.64 5.62
N ASN A 116 10.12 -2.54 6.08
CA ASN A 116 11.31 -2.15 6.81
C ASN A 116 12.27 -1.33 5.95
N TYR A 117 12.43 -1.74 4.71
CA TYR A 117 13.28 -1.02 3.77
C TYR A 117 12.77 0.41 3.53
N VAL A 118 11.47 0.55 3.24
CA VAL A 118 10.90 1.86 2.94
C VAL A 118 10.92 2.76 4.17
N ARG A 119 10.63 2.21 5.34
CA ARG A 119 10.72 2.98 6.59
C ARG A 119 12.13 3.51 6.81
N GLY A 120 13.13 2.79 6.38
CA GLY A 120 14.52 3.19 6.55
C GLY A 120 14.97 4.28 5.59
N ILE A 121 14.33 4.43 4.46
CA ILE A 121 14.76 5.40 3.43
C ILE A 121 13.85 6.63 3.33
N CYS A 122 12.65 6.58 3.89
CA CYS A 122 11.74 7.71 3.78
C CYS A 122 12.00 8.73 4.88
N ASN A 123 11.51 9.94 4.64
CA ASN A 123 11.60 11.02 5.62
C ASN A 123 10.38 10.96 6.55
N LYS A 124 10.48 11.58 7.71
CA LYS A 124 9.39 11.54 8.67
C LYS A 124 8.11 12.21 8.19
N ASN A 125 8.21 13.08 7.19
CA ASN A 125 7.04 13.74 6.61
C ASN A 125 6.48 13.00 5.40
N ASP A 126 7.11 11.91 5.00
CA ASP A 126 6.62 11.10 3.89
C ASP A 126 5.45 10.25 4.33
N ILE A 127 4.70 9.75 3.35
CA ILE A 127 3.55 8.88 3.60
C ILE A 127 3.80 7.57 2.89
N ILE A 128 3.62 6.48 3.61
CA ILE A 128 3.70 5.13 3.07
C ILE A 128 2.29 4.56 3.01
N PHE A 129 1.83 4.26 1.82
CA PHE A 129 0.54 3.60 1.62
C PHE A 129 0.77 2.12 1.33
N ILE A 130 0.02 1.26 1.98
CA ILE A 130 0.10 -0.19 1.76
C ILE A 130 -1.27 -0.69 1.35
N GLY A 131 -1.36 -1.34 0.20
CA GLY A 131 -2.65 -1.81 -0.25
C GLY A 131 -2.66 -2.45 -1.62
N GLY A 132 -3.78 -2.32 -2.29
CA GLY A 132 -4.04 -2.92 -3.60
C GLY A 132 -4.76 -4.25 -3.50
N SER A 133 -4.68 -4.91 -2.35
CA SER A 133 -5.29 -6.21 -2.14
C SER A 133 -5.58 -6.40 -0.67
N THR A 134 -6.70 -7.05 -0.37
CA THR A 134 -7.03 -7.44 1.00
C THR A 134 -5.96 -8.34 1.59
N PHE A 135 -5.37 -9.20 0.76
CA PHE A 135 -4.35 -10.15 1.24
C PHE A 135 -3.06 -9.45 1.64
N VAL A 136 -2.67 -8.41 0.91
CA VAL A 136 -1.49 -7.61 1.27
C VAL A 136 -1.70 -6.97 2.64
N VAL A 137 -2.88 -6.37 2.83
CA VAL A 137 -3.20 -5.70 4.10
C VAL A 137 -3.26 -6.70 5.25
N SER A 138 -3.84 -7.87 5.02
CA SER A 138 -3.92 -8.90 6.08
C SER A 138 -2.54 -9.29 6.60
N GLU A 139 -1.57 -9.44 5.71
CA GLU A 139 -0.23 -9.84 6.13
C GLU A 139 0.44 -8.81 7.02
N ILE A 140 0.18 -7.53 6.81
CA ILE A 140 0.84 -6.51 7.61
C ILE A 140 0.24 -6.36 9.01
N PHE A 141 -1.02 -6.68 9.19
CA PHE A 141 -1.61 -6.59 10.52
C PHE A 141 -0.92 -7.50 11.52
N ASP A 142 -0.51 -8.68 11.09
CA ASP A 142 0.21 -9.59 11.95
C ASP A 142 1.51 -8.97 12.47
N GLN A 143 2.11 -8.08 11.70
CA GLN A 143 3.38 -7.46 12.06
C GLN A 143 3.22 -6.24 12.97
N PHE A 144 2.13 -5.50 12.83
CA PHE A 144 1.92 -4.27 13.58
C PHE A 144 1.09 -4.43 14.83
N LEU A 145 0.34 -5.52 14.94
CA LEU A 145 -0.53 -5.75 16.09
C LEU A 145 0.04 -6.70 17.12
N ASP A 146 1.15 -7.32 16.84
CA ASP A 146 1.82 -8.20 17.80
C ASP A 146 2.57 -7.40 18.89
#